data_e79ce63df9fcf36e5e12e43159206bb5
#
_entry.id   e79ce63df9fcf36e5e12e43159206bb5
#
_cell.length_a   1.000
_cell.length_b   1.000
_cell.length_c   1.000
_cell.angle_alpha   90.00
_cell.angle_beta   90.00
_cell.angle_gamma   90.00
#
_symmetry.space_group_name_H-M   'P 1'
#
loop_
_entity.id
_entity.type
_entity.pdbx_description
1 polymer ?
#
loop_
_entity_poly.entity_id
_entity_poly.type
_entity_poly.pdbx_seq_one_letter_code
_entity_poly.pdbx_strand_id
1 'polypeptide(L)'
;MKRFFDAELESFRSHLILMGEKSMEQVRRALQALVDRDISLADQVIAADDEIDKLEVGIDDYAIRYMNLRAPIATELRRVIVGMKASHDLERVGDEATNIARRAVKLSAEPPLKPYVDIPRMAEIAVEMLRDSLDCFLNGDAQKALAVVQRDNEVDAINKQLYRELSSYMIENPETISRALELMFISKSIERIADHATNIAEEMVFLMQAKDIRHSEELKKGSALAG
;
A
#
# COMPACT_ATOMS: atom_id res chain seq x y z
N MET A 1 13.20 -34.74 -7.87
CA MET A 1 14.30 -34.03 -7.22
C MET A 1 13.88 -32.60 -6.93
N LYS A 2 12.82 -32.46 -6.08
CA LYS A 2 12.41 -31.17 -5.48
C LYS A 2 13.40 -30.85 -4.38
N ARG A 3 14.22 -29.76 -4.41
CA ARG A 3 15.08 -29.74 -3.49
C ARG A 3 15.70 -28.60 -2.88
N PHE A 4 16.49 -27.99 -2.98
CA PHE A 4 17.16 -26.84 -2.40
C PHE A 4 16.69 -25.54 -3.05
N PHE A 5 16.20 -25.64 -4.30
CA PHE A 5 15.77 -24.50 -5.11
C PHE A 5 14.46 -23.91 -4.62
N ASP A 6 13.56 -24.76 -4.13
CA ASP A 6 12.24 -24.34 -3.64
C ASP A 6 12.38 -23.59 -2.30
N ALA A 7 13.39 -23.92 -1.46
CA ALA A 7 13.55 -23.34 -0.14
C ALA A 7 13.96 -21.84 -0.17
N GLU A 8 14.85 -21.46 -1.09
CA GLU A 8 15.29 -20.06 -1.22
C GLU A 8 14.19 -19.16 -1.78
N LEU A 9 13.45 -19.65 -2.79
CA LEU A 9 12.32 -18.93 -3.34
C LEU A 9 11.15 -18.84 -2.35
N GLU A 10 10.91 -19.90 -1.57
CA GLU A 10 9.92 -19.88 -0.50
C GLU A 10 10.33 -18.93 0.63
N SER A 11 11.62 -18.84 0.97
CA SER A 11 12.12 -17.86 1.94
C SER A 11 11.88 -16.43 1.44
N PHE A 12 12.20 -16.14 0.17
CA PHE A 12 11.93 -14.84 -0.45
C PHE A 12 10.43 -14.48 -0.40
N ARG A 13 9.55 -15.43 -0.76
CA ARG A 13 8.09 -15.24 -0.67
C ARG A 13 7.63 -14.99 0.76
N SER A 14 8.14 -15.74 1.73
CA SER A 14 7.78 -15.61 3.13
C SER A 14 8.18 -14.25 3.70
N HIS A 15 9.33 -13.69 3.30
CA HIS A 15 9.75 -12.35 3.71
C HIS A 15 8.87 -11.27 3.10
N LEU A 16 8.48 -11.43 1.83
CA LEU A 16 7.56 -10.50 1.18
C LEU A 16 6.17 -10.49 1.83
N ILE A 17 5.65 -11.68 2.20
CA ILE A 17 4.39 -11.80 2.95
C ILE A 17 4.50 -11.09 4.30
N LEU A 18 5.56 -11.39 5.06
CA LEU A 18 5.79 -10.80 6.37
C LEU A 18 5.88 -9.27 6.28
N MET A 19 6.59 -8.75 5.27
CA MET A 19 6.67 -7.31 5.03
C MET A 19 5.30 -6.71 4.73
N GLY A 20 4.49 -7.36 3.89
CA GLY A 20 3.14 -6.94 3.58
C GLY A 20 2.20 -6.95 4.80
N GLU A 21 2.26 -7.99 5.64
CA GLU A 21 1.50 -8.05 6.89
C GLU A 21 1.88 -6.92 7.84
N LYS A 22 3.18 -6.63 7.98
CA LYS A 22 3.67 -5.53 8.82
C LYS A 22 3.25 -4.17 8.29
N SER A 23 3.36 -3.92 6.98
CA SER A 23 2.94 -2.66 6.37
C SER A 23 1.44 -2.43 6.54
N MET A 24 0.60 -3.45 6.31
CA MET A 24 -0.84 -3.37 6.58
C MET A 24 -1.18 -3.12 8.05
N GLU A 25 -0.45 -3.76 8.95
CA GLU A 25 -0.62 -3.55 10.40
C GLU A 25 -0.25 -2.12 10.80
N GLN A 26 0.84 -1.57 10.27
CA GLN A 26 1.22 -0.18 10.52
C GLN A 26 0.15 0.81 10.05
N VAL A 27 -0.43 0.61 8.86
CA VAL A 27 -1.53 1.44 8.36
C VAL A 27 -2.72 1.40 9.32
N ARG A 28 -3.15 0.21 9.76
CA ARG A 28 -4.27 0.08 10.71
C ARG A 28 -4.00 0.78 12.04
N ARG A 29 -2.79 0.61 12.58
CA ARG A 29 -2.39 1.24 13.85
C ARG A 29 -2.28 2.75 13.73
N ALA A 30 -1.77 3.28 12.63
CA ALA A 30 -1.73 4.72 12.36
C ALA A 30 -3.14 5.34 12.34
N LEU A 31 -4.09 4.64 11.71
CA LEU A 31 -5.48 5.09 11.67
C LEU A 31 -6.19 4.96 13.01
N GLN A 32 -5.93 3.89 13.75
CA GLN A 32 -6.44 3.75 15.10
C GLN A 32 -5.92 4.87 16.00
N ALA A 33 -4.62 5.20 15.91
CA ALA A 33 -4.04 6.33 16.63
C ALA A 33 -4.71 7.67 16.29
N LEU A 34 -5.09 7.88 15.02
CA LEU A 34 -5.85 9.07 14.61
C LEU A 34 -7.26 9.08 15.22
N VAL A 35 -8.00 7.98 15.13
CA VAL A 35 -9.40 7.89 15.59
C VAL A 35 -9.50 7.99 17.11
N ASP A 36 -8.63 7.25 17.81
CA ASP A 36 -8.60 7.18 19.28
C ASP A 36 -7.82 8.34 19.90
N ARG A 37 -7.13 9.14 19.06
CA ARG A 37 -6.25 10.25 19.48
C ARG A 37 -5.12 9.77 20.40
N ASP A 38 -4.63 8.57 20.15
CA ASP A 38 -3.60 7.89 20.93
C ASP A 38 -2.20 8.25 20.40
N ILE A 39 -1.57 9.23 21.07
CA ILE A 39 -0.21 9.69 20.76
C ILE A 39 0.80 8.56 20.97
N SER A 40 0.63 7.75 22.03
CA SER A 40 1.56 6.65 22.33
C SER A 40 1.55 5.60 21.23
N LEU A 41 0.36 5.26 20.68
CA LEU A 41 0.23 4.36 19.55
C LEU A 41 0.84 4.96 18.28
N ALA A 42 0.64 6.26 18.03
CA ALA A 42 1.26 6.95 16.90
C ALA A 42 2.79 6.92 16.96
N ASP A 43 3.38 7.19 18.15
CA ASP A 43 4.83 7.12 18.35
C ASP A 43 5.38 5.71 18.15
N GLN A 44 4.64 4.67 18.54
CA GLN A 44 5.00 3.27 18.26
C GLN A 44 5.02 2.96 16.75
N VAL A 45 4.05 3.48 15.99
CA VAL A 45 4.03 3.33 14.52
C VAL A 45 5.26 3.99 13.90
N ILE A 46 5.57 5.22 14.32
CA ILE A 46 6.74 5.96 13.81
C ILE A 46 8.05 5.21 14.13
N ALA A 47 8.17 4.65 15.32
CA ALA A 47 9.36 3.91 15.74
C ALA A 47 9.51 2.54 15.06
N ALA A 48 8.42 1.95 14.57
CA ALA A 48 8.42 0.64 13.93
C ALA A 48 8.77 0.68 12.42
N ASP A 49 8.91 1.86 11.84
CA ASP A 49 9.27 2.08 10.43
C ASP A 49 10.57 1.35 10.03
N ASP A 50 11.60 1.47 10.85
CA ASP A 50 12.89 0.78 10.68
C ASP A 50 12.78 -0.75 10.50
N GLU A 51 11.68 -1.39 10.93
CA GLU A 51 11.49 -2.84 10.76
C GLU A 51 11.12 -3.18 9.31
N ILE A 52 10.35 -2.33 8.65
CA ILE A 52 9.96 -2.51 7.24
C ILE A 52 11.17 -2.26 6.35
N ASP A 53 11.96 -1.22 6.63
CA ASP A 53 13.21 -0.91 5.92
C ASP A 53 14.19 -2.09 5.95
N LYS A 54 14.35 -2.70 7.13
CA LYS A 54 15.21 -3.89 7.28
C LYS A 54 14.70 -5.10 6.49
N LEU A 55 13.38 -5.25 6.37
CA LEU A 55 12.80 -6.32 5.56
C LEU A 55 13.02 -6.07 4.07
N GLU A 56 12.91 -4.82 3.59
CA GLU A 56 13.21 -4.45 2.21
C GLU A 56 14.67 -4.81 1.87
N VAL A 57 15.62 -4.32 2.66
CA VAL A 57 17.06 -4.62 2.47
C VAL A 57 17.32 -6.14 2.49
N GLY A 58 16.66 -6.87 3.40
CA GLY A 58 16.75 -8.32 3.46
C GLY A 58 16.22 -9.01 2.21
N ILE A 59 15.12 -8.54 1.65
CA ILE A 59 14.53 -9.07 0.41
C ILE A 59 15.47 -8.83 -0.78
N ASP A 60 16.08 -7.66 -0.88
CA ASP A 60 17.06 -7.34 -1.91
C ASP A 60 18.30 -8.23 -1.82
N ASP A 61 18.83 -8.44 -0.63
CA ASP A 61 19.94 -9.35 -0.39
C ASP A 61 19.62 -10.80 -0.80
N TYR A 62 18.40 -11.28 -0.49
CA TYR A 62 17.93 -12.60 -0.93
C TYR A 62 17.83 -12.68 -2.46
N ALA A 63 17.27 -11.65 -3.10
CA ALA A 63 17.12 -11.57 -4.55
C ALA A 63 18.49 -11.61 -5.26
N ILE A 64 19.45 -10.79 -4.81
CA ILE A 64 20.80 -10.71 -5.35
C ILE A 64 21.52 -12.07 -5.16
N ARG A 65 21.42 -12.66 -3.99
CA ARG A 65 22.02 -13.95 -3.69
C ARG A 65 21.43 -15.06 -4.58
N TYR A 66 20.10 -15.09 -4.71
CA TYR A 66 19.42 -16.06 -5.57
C TYR A 66 19.87 -15.92 -7.03
N MET A 67 19.90 -14.69 -7.58
CA MET A 67 20.33 -14.43 -8.94
C MET A 67 21.78 -14.87 -9.17
N ASN A 68 22.70 -14.58 -8.25
CA ASN A 68 24.12 -14.94 -8.35
C ASN A 68 24.35 -16.46 -8.30
N LEU A 69 23.63 -17.17 -7.44
CA LEU A 69 23.84 -18.59 -7.24
C LEU A 69 23.12 -19.47 -8.27
N ARG A 70 22.02 -19.00 -8.81
CA ARG A 70 21.11 -19.82 -9.63
C ARG A 70 21.03 -19.41 -11.09
N ALA A 71 21.45 -18.17 -11.41
CA ALA A 71 21.31 -17.60 -12.77
C ALA A 71 19.90 -17.89 -13.35
N PRO A 72 18.82 -17.46 -12.64
CA PRO A 72 17.45 -17.79 -13.03
C PRO A 72 17.14 -17.23 -14.41
N ILE A 73 16.30 -17.94 -15.16
CA ILE A 73 15.91 -17.56 -16.52
C ILE A 73 14.40 -17.33 -16.64
N ALA A 74 14.04 -16.52 -17.60
CA ALA A 74 12.65 -16.27 -17.98
C ALA A 74 11.72 -16.02 -16.79
N THR A 75 10.79 -16.92 -16.49
CA THR A 75 9.76 -16.76 -15.48
C THR A 75 10.31 -16.61 -14.06
N GLU A 76 11.37 -17.35 -13.72
CA GLU A 76 11.98 -17.27 -12.38
C GLU A 76 12.64 -15.90 -12.15
N LEU A 77 13.41 -15.43 -13.13
CA LEU A 77 14.02 -14.08 -13.06
C LEU A 77 12.93 -13.00 -12.92
N ARG A 78 11.85 -13.12 -13.69
CA ARG A 78 10.74 -12.16 -13.64
C ARG A 78 10.08 -12.14 -12.26
N ARG A 79 9.89 -13.32 -11.62
CA ARG A 79 9.34 -13.41 -10.26
C ARG A 79 10.20 -12.68 -9.23
N VAL A 80 11.52 -12.82 -9.32
CA VAL A 80 12.43 -12.13 -8.41
C VAL A 80 12.35 -10.61 -8.60
N ILE A 81 12.39 -10.15 -9.86
CA ILE A 81 12.29 -8.71 -10.17
C ILE A 81 10.97 -8.11 -9.69
N VAL A 82 9.84 -8.80 -9.95
CA VAL A 82 8.52 -8.35 -9.49
C VAL A 82 8.44 -8.33 -7.98
N GLY A 83 9.01 -9.32 -7.29
CA GLY A 83 9.04 -9.34 -5.83
C GLY A 83 9.89 -8.21 -5.22
N MET A 84 11.04 -7.84 -5.82
CA MET A 84 11.83 -6.67 -5.41
C MET A 84 11.06 -5.36 -5.60
N LYS A 85 10.32 -5.22 -6.69
CA LYS A 85 9.45 -4.04 -6.89
C LYS A 85 8.33 -4.00 -5.87
N ALA A 86 7.69 -5.14 -5.60
CA ALA A 86 6.65 -5.23 -4.59
C ALA A 86 7.19 -4.89 -3.18
N SER A 87 8.42 -5.29 -2.81
CA SER A 87 9.02 -4.90 -1.53
C SER A 87 9.21 -3.39 -1.43
N HIS A 88 9.66 -2.74 -2.51
CA HIS A 88 9.76 -1.28 -2.55
C HIS A 88 8.40 -0.59 -2.38
N ASP A 89 7.35 -1.06 -3.07
CA ASP A 89 6.00 -0.51 -2.87
C ASP A 89 5.49 -0.74 -1.44
N LEU A 90 5.84 -1.85 -0.78
CA LEU A 90 5.47 -2.13 0.61
C LEU A 90 6.22 -1.24 1.62
N GLU A 91 7.48 -0.89 1.36
CA GLU A 91 8.22 0.11 2.14
C GLU A 91 7.52 1.47 2.05
N ARG A 92 7.14 1.89 0.82
CA ARG A 92 6.38 3.14 0.64
C ARG A 92 5.04 3.14 1.39
N VAL A 93 4.37 2.01 1.50
CA VAL A 93 3.17 1.88 2.36
C VAL A 93 3.51 2.14 3.83
N GLY A 94 4.64 1.64 4.33
CA GLY A 94 5.15 1.91 5.68
C GLY A 94 5.42 3.40 5.90
N ASP A 95 6.12 4.04 4.96
CA ASP A 95 6.35 5.49 4.94
C ASP A 95 5.04 6.29 5.06
N GLU A 96 4.01 5.93 4.28
CA GLU A 96 2.73 6.62 4.34
C GLU A 96 1.97 6.35 5.65
N ALA A 97 2.10 5.16 6.26
CA ALA A 97 1.57 4.90 7.60
C ALA A 97 2.25 5.78 8.65
N THR A 98 3.56 5.94 8.58
CA THR A 98 4.34 6.84 9.44
C THR A 98 3.93 8.31 9.23
N ASN A 99 3.66 8.73 7.99
CA ASN A 99 3.13 10.06 7.69
C ASN A 99 1.76 10.29 8.33
N ILE A 100 0.85 9.30 8.28
CA ILE A 100 -0.46 9.36 8.94
C ILE A 100 -0.28 9.49 10.46
N ALA A 101 0.59 8.69 11.08
CA ALA A 101 0.84 8.70 12.51
C ALA A 101 1.38 10.06 12.98
N ARG A 102 2.35 10.65 12.28
CA ARG A 102 2.89 11.99 12.58
C ARG A 102 1.81 13.08 12.54
N ARG A 103 0.84 12.96 11.63
CA ARG A 103 -0.29 13.90 11.53
C ARG A 103 -1.33 13.64 12.60
N ALA A 104 -1.56 12.38 12.98
CA ALA A 104 -2.43 12.03 14.10
C ALA A 104 -1.94 12.69 15.41
N VAL A 105 -0.62 12.69 15.67
CA VAL A 105 -0.03 13.41 16.82
C VAL A 105 -0.37 14.89 16.78
N LYS A 106 -0.21 15.55 15.62
CA LYS A 106 -0.54 16.98 15.49
C LYS A 106 -2.03 17.26 15.73
N LEU A 107 -2.90 16.44 15.14
CA LEU A 107 -4.35 16.57 15.27
C LEU A 107 -4.85 16.28 16.70
N SER A 108 -4.12 15.52 17.51
CA SER A 108 -4.48 15.24 18.90
C SER A 108 -4.37 16.46 19.81
N ALA A 109 -3.66 17.52 19.41
CA ALA A 109 -3.52 18.75 20.19
C ALA A 109 -4.81 19.62 20.19
N GLU A 110 -5.70 19.43 19.21
CA GLU A 110 -6.92 20.22 19.05
C GLU A 110 -8.16 19.31 18.97
N PRO A 111 -9.37 19.79 19.29
CA PRO A 111 -10.60 19.00 19.12
C PRO A 111 -10.78 18.53 17.66
N PRO A 112 -11.38 17.36 17.43
CA PRO A 112 -11.66 16.88 16.06
C PRO A 112 -12.48 17.92 15.29
N LEU A 113 -12.11 18.15 14.03
CA LEU A 113 -12.83 19.05 13.14
C LEU A 113 -14.21 18.49 12.77
N LYS A 114 -14.28 17.18 12.58
CA LYS A 114 -15.49 16.40 12.27
C LYS A 114 -15.33 14.96 12.74
N PRO A 115 -16.39 14.17 12.84
CA PRO A 115 -16.26 12.72 13.03
C PRO A 115 -15.48 12.08 11.86
N TYR A 116 -14.57 11.18 12.18
CA TYR A 116 -13.78 10.46 11.18
C TYR A 116 -14.54 9.24 10.67
N VAL A 117 -15.33 9.39 9.61
CA VAL A 117 -16.10 8.29 8.99
C VAL A 117 -15.44 7.87 7.67
N ASP A 118 -15.18 8.82 6.79
CA ASP A 118 -14.69 8.55 5.44
C ASP A 118 -13.21 8.12 5.42
N ILE A 119 -12.38 8.69 6.31
CA ILE A 119 -10.94 8.36 6.39
C ILE A 119 -10.72 6.89 6.78
N PRO A 120 -11.33 6.33 7.84
CA PRO A 120 -11.21 4.91 8.15
C PRO A 120 -11.76 4.01 7.04
N ARG A 121 -12.90 4.37 6.43
CA ARG A 121 -13.47 3.62 5.30
C ARG A 121 -12.52 3.58 4.10
N MET A 122 -11.98 4.73 3.71
CA MET A 122 -11.01 4.84 2.61
C MET A 122 -9.78 3.97 2.86
N ALA A 123 -9.28 3.97 4.08
CA ALA A 123 -8.12 3.19 4.46
C ALA A 123 -8.38 1.68 4.52
N GLU A 124 -9.57 1.27 4.94
CA GLU A 124 -9.95 -0.14 4.90
C GLU A 124 -9.94 -0.67 3.46
N ILE A 125 -10.49 0.10 2.51
CA ILE A 125 -10.43 -0.21 1.08
C ILE A 125 -8.97 -0.34 0.61
N ALA A 126 -8.10 0.61 0.93
CA ALA A 126 -6.69 0.58 0.54
C ALA A 126 -5.94 -0.64 1.12
N VAL A 127 -6.20 -0.99 2.39
CA VAL A 127 -5.61 -2.17 3.04
C VAL A 127 -6.13 -3.48 2.43
N GLU A 128 -7.41 -3.54 2.06
CA GLU A 128 -7.96 -4.69 1.34
C GLU A 128 -7.35 -4.83 -0.06
N MET A 129 -7.18 -3.72 -0.79
CA MET A 129 -6.48 -3.70 -2.08
C MET A 129 -5.04 -4.21 -1.94
N LEU A 130 -4.32 -3.78 -0.91
CA LEU A 130 -2.95 -4.24 -0.65
C LEU A 130 -2.91 -5.74 -0.34
N ARG A 131 -3.84 -6.24 0.48
CA ARG A 131 -3.96 -7.68 0.75
C ARG A 131 -4.23 -8.47 -0.52
N ASP A 132 -5.18 -8.02 -1.32
CA ASP A 132 -5.57 -8.69 -2.56
C ASP A 132 -4.43 -8.69 -3.59
N SER A 133 -3.64 -7.61 -3.69
CA SER A 133 -2.46 -7.56 -4.57
C SER A 133 -1.39 -8.57 -4.16
N LEU A 134 -1.13 -8.72 -2.85
CA LEU A 134 -0.20 -9.73 -2.33
C LEU A 134 -0.73 -11.16 -2.54
N ASP A 135 -2.01 -11.39 -2.32
CA ASP A 135 -2.64 -12.69 -2.60
C ASP A 135 -2.49 -13.07 -4.08
N CYS A 136 -2.60 -12.10 -5.00
CA CYS A 136 -2.34 -12.33 -6.43
C CYS A 136 -0.90 -12.80 -6.67
N PHE A 137 0.08 -12.20 -5.98
CA PHE A 137 1.48 -12.59 -6.07
C PHE A 137 1.70 -14.04 -5.63
N LEU A 138 1.00 -14.48 -4.59
CA LEU A 138 1.13 -15.82 -4.03
C LEU A 138 0.47 -16.89 -4.91
N ASN A 139 -0.72 -16.59 -5.42
CA ASN A 139 -1.60 -17.55 -6.07
C ASN A 139 -1.57 -17.47 -7.60
N GLY A 140 -1.00 -16.42 -8.17
CA GLY A 140 -0.93 -16.21 -9.61
C GLY A 140 -2.30 -15.87 -10.22
N ASP A 141 -3.13 -15.08 -9.53
CA ASP A 141 -4.48 -14.71 -9.97
C ASP A 141 -4.50 -13.35 -10.66
N ALA A 142 -4.37 -13.35 -11.99
CA ALA A 142 -4.40 -12.14 -12.80
C ALA A 142 -5.80 -11.46 -12.83
N GLN A 143 -6.88 -12.21 -12.65
CA GLN A 143 -8.24 -11.65 -12.61
C GLN A 143 -8.44 -10.81 -11.34
N LYS A 144 -8.01 -11.34 -10.21
CA LYS A 144 -8.03 -10.63 -8.94
C LYS A 144 -7.15 -9.38 -8.99
N ALA A 145 -5.98 -9.45 -9.63
CA ALA A 145 -5.10 -8.30 -9.83
C ALA A 145 -5.79 -7.17 -10.62
N LEU A 146 -6.51 -7.50 -11.68
CA LEU A 146 -7.31 -6.51 -12.44
C LEU A 146 -8.44 -5.90 -11.60
N ALA A 147 -9.06 -6.67 -10.72
CA ALA A 147 -10.08 -6.16 -9.81
C ALA A 147 -9.50 -5.14 -8.81
N VAL A 148 -8.27 -5.35 -8.32
CA VAL A 148 -7.57 -4.37 -7.48
C VAL A 148 -7.38 -3.05 -8.22
N VAL A 149 -6.87 -3.09 -9.46
CA VAL A 149 -6.67 -1.89 -10.29
C VAL A 149 -7.97 -1.10 -10.51
N GLN A 150 -9.11 -1.79 -10.68
CA GLN A 150 -10.41 -1.12 -10.85
C GLN A 150 -10.90 -0.49 -9.55
N ARG A 151 -10.60 -1.09 -8.40
CA ARG A 151 -11.04 -0.66 -7.09
C ARG A 151 -10.39 0.65 -6.64
N ASP A 152 -9.25 1.01 -7.20
CA ASP A 152 -8.58 2.30 -7.00
C ASP A 152 -9.50 3.51 -7.20
N ASN A 153 -10.42 3.43 -8.16
CA ASN A 153 -11.40 4.47 -8.40
C ASN A 153 -12.32 4.77 -7.19
N GLU A 154 -12.55 3.80 -6.29
CA GLU A 154 -13.35 4.02 -5.08
C GLU A 154 -12.60 4.90 -4.09
N VAL A 155 -11.31 4.62 -3.89
CA VAL A 155 -10.42 5.41 -3.02
C VAL A 155 -10.30 6.84 -3.54
N ASP A 156 -10.09 6.99 -4.85
CA ASP A 156 -10.04 8.25 -5.56
C ASP A 156 -11.32 9.08 -5.37
N ALA A 157 -12.48 8.45 -5.47
CA ALA A 157 -13.77 9.14 -5.31
C ALA A 157 -13.95 9.67 -3.88
N ILE A 158 -13.60 8.88 -2.87
CA ILE A 158 -13.65 9.28 -1.45
C ILE A 158 -12.65 10.41 -1.19
N ASN A 159 -11.42 10.32 -1.71
CA ASN A 159 -10.40 11.36 -1.57
C ASN A 159 -10.91 12.70 -2.14
N LYS A 160 -11.46 12.70 -3.36
CA LYS A 160 -12.05 13.88 -3.99
C LYS A 160 -13.23 14.46 -3.19
N GLN A 161 -14.06 13.63 -2.59
CA GLN A 161 -15.14 14.06 -1.72
C GLN A 161 -14.60 14.73 -0.45
N LEU A 162 -13.64 14.12 0.23
CA LEU A 162 -13.00 14.68 1.43
C LEU A 162 -12.36 16.04 1.15
N TYR A 163 -11.68 16.20 0.01
CA TYR A 163 -11.09 17.49 -0.37
C TYR A 163 -12.15 18.59 -0.49
N ARG A 164 -13.30 18.31 -1.10
CA ARG A 164 -14.40 19.29 -1.24
C ARG A 164 -14.99 19.64 0.13
N GLU A 165 -15.26 18.64 0.95
CA GLU A 165 -15.82 18.83 2.28
C GLU A 165 -14.87 19.65 3.18
N LEU A 166 -13.60 19.29 3.23
CA LEU A 166 -12.61 19.99 4.04
C LEU A 166 -12.36 21.40 3.54
N SER A 167 -12.43 21.64 2.23
CA SER A 167 -12.38 23.00 1.66
C SER A 167 -13.56 23.86 2.13
N SER A 168 -14.75 23.29 2.24
CA SER A 168 -15.93 24.03 2.76
C SER A 168 -15.71 24.45 4.21
N TYR A 169 -15.17 23.58 5.07
CA TYR A 169 -14.82 23.95 6.46
C TYR A 169 -13.83 25.12 6.51
N MET A 170 -12.81 25.14 5.64
CA MET A 170 -11.82 26.23 5.61
C MET A 170 -12.45 27.57 5.18
N ILE A 171 -13.40 27.54 4.24
CA ILE A 171 -14.10 28.74 3.76
C ILE A 171 -15.04 29.30 4.84
N GLU A 172 -15.77 28.40 5.52
CA GLU A 172 -16.73 28.78 6.54
C GLU A 172 -16.07 29.33 7.82
N ASN A 173 -14.93 28.72 8.22
CA ASN A 173 -14.19 29.12 9.40
C ASN A 173 -12.66 28.99 9.19
N PRO A 174 -11.94 30.11 8.99
CA PRO A 174 -10.49 30.10 8.81
C PRO A 174 -9.69 29.46 9.96
N GLU A 175 -10.21 29.36 11.19
CA GLU A 175 -9.55 28.69 12.31
C GLU A 175 -9.45 27.18 12.12
N THR A 176 -10.19 26.61 11.16
CA THR A 176 -10.16 25.19 10.84
C THR A 176 -9.07 24.80 9.84
N ILE A 177 -8.44 25.77 9.18
CA ILE A 177 -7.50 25.55 8.07
C ILE A 177 -6.41 24.53 8.43
N SER A 178 -5.75 24.70 9.58
CA SER A 178 -4.66 23.82 9.99
C SER A 178 -5.13 22.36 10.09
N ARG A 179 -6.24 22.12 10.80
CA ARG A 179 -6.79 20.76 10.98
C ARG A 179 -7.29 20.16 9.67
N ALA A 180 -7.95 20.96 8.85
CA ALA A 180 -8.44 20.52 7.55
C ALA A 180 -7.28 20.10 6.61
N LEU A 181 -6.18 20.87 6.58
CA LEU A 181 -4.98 20.53 5.82
C LEU A 181 -4.35 19.23 6.31
N GLU A 182 -4.21 19.00 7.63
CA GLU A 182 -3.66 17.75 8.14
C GLU A 182 -4.54 16.54 7.74
N LEU A 183 -5.88 16.69 7.75
CA LEU A 183 -6.80 15.65 7.28
C LEU A 183 -6.72 15.42 5.76
N MET A 184 -6.54 16.46 4.95
CA MET A 184 -6.30 16.32 3.52
C MET A 184 -5.00 15.57 3.22
N PHE A 185 -3.94 15.83 3.98
CA PHE A 185 -2.70 15.10 3.83
C PHE A 185 -2.82 13.64 4.26
N ILE A 186 -3.58 13.32 5.32
CA ILE A 186 -3.88 11.93 5.69
C ILE A 186 -4.65 11.23 4.57
N SER A 187 -5.67 11.88 4.02
CA SER A 187 -6.42 11.33 2.87
C SER A 187 -5.51 11.07 1.66
N LYS A 188 -4.56 11.97 1.39
CA LYS A 188 -3.57 11.77 0.30
C LYS A 188 -2.60 10.63 0.59
N SER A 189 -2.18 10.42 1.85
CA SER A 189 -1.36 9.27 2.23
C SER A 189 -2.10 7.95 2.01
N ILE A 190 -3.41 7.90 2.32
CA ILE A 190 -4.23 6.70 2.09
C ILE A 190 -4.41 6.44 0.59
N GLU A 191 -4.61 7.47 -0.21
CA GLU A 191 -4.69 7.33 -1.68
C GLU A 191 -3.37 6.79 -2.24
N ARG A 192 -2.20 7.24 -1.77
CA ARG A 192 -0.91 6.67 -2.16
C ARG A 192 -0.74 5.22 -1.76
N ILE A 193 -1.27 4.80 -0.60
CA ILE A 193 -1.29 3.38 -0.20
C ILE A 193 -2.06 2.55 -1.23
N ALA A 194 -3.21 3.05 -1.71
CA ALA A 194 -3.98 2.39 -2.77
C ALA A 194 -3.22 2.37 -4.11
N ASP A 195 -2.54 3.48 -4.48
CA ASP A 195 -1.67 3.54 -5.65
C ASP A 195 -0.57 2.46 -5.59
N HIS A 196 0.09 2.25 -4.44
CA HIS A 196 1.09 1.21 -4.25
C HIS A 196 0.50 -0.20 -4.38
N ALA A 197 -0.70 -0.44 -3.84
CA ALA A 197 -1.42 -1.70 -4.04
C ALA A 197 -1.72 -1.95 -5.53
N THR A 198 -2.11 -0.91 -6.26
CA THR A 198 -2.33 -0.95 -7.72
C THR A 198 -1.04 -1.26 -8.47
N ASN A 199 0.09 -0.65 -8.11
CA ASN A 199 1.38 -0.95 -8.72
C ASN A 199 1.76 -2.42 -8.56
N ILE A 200 1.62 -2.98 -7.35
CA ILE A 200 1.87 -4.40 -7.08
C ILE A 200 0.96 -5.28 -7.95
N ALA A 201 -0.33 -4.95 -8.07
CA ALA A 201 -1.28 -5.69 -8.89
C ALA A 201 -0.93 -5.62 -10.40
N GLU A 202 -0.53 -4.47 -10.93
CA GLU A 202 -0.08 -4.29 -12.31
C GLU A 202 1.18 -5.12 -12.63
N GLU A 203 2.16 -5.14 -11.72
CA GLU A 203 3.35 -5.99 -11.84
C GLU A 203 2.98 -7.49 -11.83
N MET A 204 1.91 -7.88 -11.12
CA MET A 204 1.40 -9.25 -11.15
C MET A 204 0.80 -9.64 -12.48
N VAL A 205 0.02 -8.76 -13.12
CA VAL A 205 -0.49 -9.00 -14.47
C VAL A 205 0.68 -9.16 -15.47
N PHE A 206 1.70 -8.30 -15.33
CA PHE A 206 2.92 -8.43 -16.14
C PHE A 206 3.63 -9.76 -15.91
N LEU A 207 3.75 -10.22 -14.65
CA LEU A 207 4.36 -11.50 -14.32
C LEU A 207 3.66 -12.67 -14.99
N MET A 208 2.32 -12.68 -14.96
CA MET A 208 1.49 -13.80 -15.40
C MET A 208 1.28 -13.83 -16.92
N GLN A 209 1.05 -12.67 -17.53
CA GLN A 209 0.66 -12.56 -18.93
C GLN A 209 1.77 -12.05 -19.85
N ALA A 210 2.91 -11.61 -19.29
CA ALA A 210 3.97 -10.89 -20.02
C ALA A 210 3.43 -9.66 -20.79
N LYS A 211 2.28 -9.11 -20.34
CA LYS A 211 1.63 -7.93 -20.89
C LYS A 211 1.79 -6.77 -19.92
N ASP A 212 2.44 -5.72 -20.37
CA ASP A 212 2.53 -4.48 -19.59
C ASP A 212 1.21 -3.73 -19.68
N ILE A 213 0.53 -3.57 -18.55
CA ILE A 213 -0.74 -2.84 -18.44
C ILE A 213 -0.59 -1.50 -17.75
N ARG A 214 0.62 -1.19 -17.28
CA ARG A 214 0.94 0.11 -16.67
C ARG A 214 0.64 1.21 -17.68
N HIS A 215 -0.07 2.24 -17.25
CA HIS A 215 -0.50 3.37 -18.08
C HIS A 215 -1.61 3.07 -19.10
N SER A 216 -2.28 1.92 -19.02
CA SER A 216 -3.43 1.65 -19.89
C SER A 216 -4.69 2.27 -19.29
N GLU A 217 -5.09 3.43 -19.81
CA GLU A 217 -6.33 4.11 -19.38
C GLU A 217 -7.61 3.28 -19.62
N GLU A 218 -7.58 2.36 -20.56
CA GLU A 218 -8.73 1.49 -20.89
C GLU A 218 -9.09 0.55 -19.74
N LEU A 219 -8.10 0.07 -18.99
CA LEU A 219 -8.32 -0.82 -17.83
C LEU A 219 -8.80 -0.06 -16.61
N LYS A 220 -8.34 1.17 -16.42
CA LYS A 220 -8.81 2.06 -15.34
C LYS A 220 -10.28 2.47 -15.54
N LYS A 221 -10.79 2.46 -16.77
CA LYS A 221 -12.18 2.83 -17.10
C LYS A 221 -13.15 1.65 -17.11
N GLY A 222 -12.73 0.43 -16.73
CA GLY A 222 -13.63 -0.74 -16.70
C GLY A 222 -14.07 -1.24 -18.08
N SER A 223 -13.40 -0.82 -19.14
CA SER A 223 -13.69 -1.26 -20.51
C SER A 223 -13.03 -2.62 -20.75
N ALA A 224 -13.88 -3.62 -20.87
CA ALA A 224 -13.65 -5.04 -20.92
C ALA A 224 -12.41 -5.51 -21.71
N LEU A 225 -11.64 -6.40 -21.08
CA LEU A 225 -10.94 -7.44 -21.81
C LEU A 225 -11.98 -8.51 -22.24
N ALA A 226 -12.73 -8.19 -23.30
CA ALA A 226 -13.51 -9.15 -24.07
C ALA A 226 -12.77 -9.36 -25.38
N GLY A 227 -12.12 -10.53 -25.52
CA GLY A 227 -11.43 -10.93 -26.74
C GLY A 227 -10.43 -12.03 -26.48
#